data_9725f616dd4736abdc7e8737a32f85e0
#
_entry.id   9725f616dd4736abdc7e8737a32f85e0
#
_cell.length_a   1.000
_cell.length_b   1.000
_cell.length_c   1.000
_cell.angle_alpha   90.00
_cell.angle_beta   90.00
_cell.angle_gamma   90.00
#
_symmetry.space_group_name_H-M   'P 1'
#
loop_
_entity.id
_entity.type
_entity.pdbx_description
1 polymer ?
#
loop_
_entity_poly.entity_id
_entity_poly.type
_entity_poly.pdbx_seq_one_letter_code
_entity_poly.pdbx_strand_id
1 'polypeptide(L)'
;MDTDTITRNTYEEERDALIEHCEKEALHLSGKVQQFGGAFFIDNESLKVTAASSNLAGLIHLSPTELVGCPVKSLEWLPLSLLYNLGSKAGDRAYAFNEPFKDGVLNFRSHRSDEGILIEIESSIANVSQRQYLQLRSSILPTIEQHWEDKDFWEQLISTLDEFLPCERILLYRFNELWS
;
A
#
# COMPACT_ATOMS: atom_id res chain seq x y z
N MET A 1 18.79 50.93 0.97
CA MET A 1 18.73 49.69 0.14
C MET A 1 18.46 48.55 1.09
N ASP A 2 17.20 48.14 1.15
CA ASP A 2 16.69 47.26 2.21
C ASP A 2 17.23 45.86 2.07
N THR A 3 18.01 45.44 3.06
CA THR A 3 18.51 44.07 3.21
C THR A 3 17.39 43.06 3.30
N ASP A 4 16.23 43.44 3.82
CA ASP A 4 15.02 42.59 3.93
C ASP A 4 14.41 42.19 2.58
N THR A 5 14.49 43.07 1.58
CA THR A 5 13.93 42.79 0.26
C THR A 5 14.75 41.74 -0.51
N ILE A 6 16.09 41.76 -0.33
CA ILE A 6 16.98 40.80 -0.99
C ILE A 6 16.82 39.41 -0.36
N THR A 7 16.68 39.33 0.96
CA THR A 7 16.48 38.05 1.66
C THR A 7 15.14 37.40 1.30
N ARG A 8 14.09 38.20 1.10
CA ARG A 8 12.75 37.71 0.75
C ARG A 8 12.71 37.12 -0.67
N ASN A 9 13.34 37.78 -1.63
CA ASN A 9 13.42 37.28 -3.00
C ASN A 9 14.20 35.94 -3.09
N THR A 10 15.30 35.82 -2.37
CA THR A 10 16.08 34.58 -2.35
C THR A 10 15.28 33.41 -1.75
N TYR A 11 14.49 33.68 -0.72
CA TYR A 11 13.64 32.68 -0.09
C TYR A 11 12.49 32.21 -1.00
N GLU A 12 11.90 33.12 -1.76
CA GLU A 12 10.84 32.81 -2.73
C GLU A 12 11.40 32.01 -3.92
N GLU A 13 12.57 32.35 -4.42
CA GLU A 13 13.26 31.60 -5.49
C GLU A 13 13.67 30.19 -5.04
N GLU A 14 14.19 30.02 -3.83
CA GLU A 14 14.54 28.73 -3.26
C GLU A 14 13.29 27.85 -3.03
N ARG A 15 12.19 28.44 -2.55
CA ARG A 15 10.92 27.76 -2.35
C ARG A 15 10.33 27.27 -3.69
N ASP A 16 10.31 28.13 -4.70
CA ASP A 16 9.77 27.81 -6.00
C ASP A 16 10.60 26.73 -6.71
N ALA A 17 11.94 26.75 -6.55
CA ALA A 17 12.82 25.70 -7.01
C ALA A 17 12.57 24.35 -6.31
N LEU A 18 12.27 24.37 -5.00
CA LEU A 18 11.92 23.17 -4.24
C LEU A 18 10.56 22.61 -4.68
N ILE A 19 9.57 23.47 -4.90
CA ILE A 19 8.25 23.07 -5.39
C ILE A 19 8.38 22.43 -6.78
N GLU A 20 9.11 23.06 -7.70
CA GLU A 20 9.35 22.52 -9.04
C GLU A 20 10.08 21.18 -9.00
N HIS A 21 11.00 20.99 -8.05
CA HIS A 21 11.68 19.71 -7.84
C HIS A 21 10.73 18.64 -7.34
N CYS A 22 9.86 18.97 -6.36
CA CYS A 22 8.84 18.05 -5.85
C CYS A 22 7.81 17.67 -6.92
N GLU A 23 7.39 18.61 -7.76
CA GLU A 23 6.44 18.35 -8.85
C GLU A 23 7.01 17.42 -9.93
N LYS A 24 8.34 17.46 -10.13
CA LYS A 24 9.06 16.58 -11.08
C LYS A 24 9.35 15.21 -10.50
N GLU A 25 9.19 15.03 -9.19
CA GLU A 25 9.46 13.75 -8.55
C GLU A 25 8.38 12.75 -8.92
N ALA A 26 8.77 11.72 -9.67
CA ALA A 26 7.87 10.66 -10.11
C ALA A 26 7.57 9.69 -8.96
N LEU A 27 6.88 10.15 -7.90
CA LEU A 27 6.54 9.37 -6.69
C LEU A 27 5.79 8.09 -7.01
N HIS A 28 5.00 8.09 -8.08
CA HIS A 28 4.30 6.91 -8.60
C HIS A 28 5.24 5.85 -9.21
N LEU A 29 6.50 6.21 -9.47
CA LEU A 29 7.53 5.33 -10.02
C LEU A 29 8.61 4.99 -8.97
N SER A 30 8.24 4.88 -7.70
CA SER A 30 9.19 4.60 -6.62
C SER A 30 10.05 3.36 -6.88
N GLY A 31 9.55 2.39 -7.67
CA GLY A 31 10.23 1.14 -7.98
C GLY A 31 10.55 0.28 -6.74
N LYS A 32 9.93 0.60 -5.60
CA LYS A 32 10.19 -0.06 -4.33
C LYS A 32 8.91 -0.65 -3.74
N VAL A 33 9.05 -1.79 -3.12
CA VAL A 33 8.00 -2.45 -2.34
C VAL A 33 8.36 -2.33 -0.85
N GLN A 34 7.36 -2.15 0.00
CA GLN A 34 7.50 -2.05 1.45
C GLN A 34 8.18 -3.31 2.03
N GLN A 35 8.97 -3.14 3.10
CA GLN A 35 9.77 -4.24 3.68
C GLN A 35 8.95 -5.38 4.27
N PHE A 36 7.70 -5.12 4.69
CA PHE A 36 6.82 -6.12 5.28
C PHE A 36 6.10 -7.00 4.26
N GLY A 37 6.22 -6.70 2.97
CA GLY A 37 5.58 -7.44 1.89
C GLY A 37 6.49 -7.64 0.69
N GLY A 38 5.99 -8.35 -0.29
CA GLY A 38 6.62 -8.54 -1.58
C GLY A 38 5.57 -8.54 -2.69
N ALA A 39 6.00 -8.33 -3.93
CA ALA A 39 5.10 -8.32 -5.07
C ALA A 39 5.75 -8.93 -6.31
N PHE A 40 4.91 -9.50 -7.17
CA PHE A 40 5.31 -9.93 -8.51
C PHE A 40 4.20 -9.66 -9.52
N PHE A 41 4.57 -9.55 -10.78
CA PHE A 41 3.65 -9.22 -11.86
C PHE A 41 3.56 -10.38 -12.86
N ILE A 42 2.34 -10.74 -13.23
CA ILE A 42 2.00 -11.76 -14.22
C ILE A 42 1.48 -11.05 -15.46
N ASP A 43 2.13 -11.23 -16.57
CA ASP A 43 1.72 -10.66 -17.86
C ASP A 43 0.48 -11.39 -18.42
N ASN A 44 -0.47 -10.65 -18.96
CA ASN A 44 -1.75 -11.19 -19.44
C ASN A 44 -1.60 -12.09 -20.69
N GLU A 45 -0.64 -11.81 -21.56
CA GLU A 45 -0.48 -12.52 -22.82
C GLU A 45 0.30 -13.82 -22.63
N SER A 46 1.45 -13.72 -22.00
CA SER A 46 2.36 -14.86 -21.80
C SER A 46 1.97 -15.76 -20.62
N LEU A 47 1.15 -15.25 -19.68
CA LEU A 47 0.83 -15.86 -18.40
C LEU A 47 2.08 -16.27 -17.61
N LYS A 48 3.13 -15.46 -17.70
CA LYS A 48 4.39 -15.64 -16.99
C LYS A 48 4.62 -14.48 -16.04
N VAL A 49 5.41 -14.75 -15.02
CA VAL A 49 5.93 -13.69 -14.15
C VAL A 49 6.97 -12.88 -14.94
N THR A 50 6.78 -11.58 -15.04
CA THR A 50 7.69 -10.67 -15.75
C THR A 50 8.47 -9.75 -14.85
N ALA A 51 7.98 -9.52 -13.63
CA ALA A 51 8.68 -8.73 -12.61
C ALA A 51 8.44 -9.31 -11.21
N ALA A 52 9.42 -9.17 -10.34
CA ALA A 52 9.34 -9.64 -8.96
C ALA A 52 10.20 -8.76 -8.04
N SER A 53 9.69 -8.44 -6.85
CA SER A 53 10.43 -7.66 -5.87
C SER A 53 11.48 -8.50 -5.14
N SER A 54 12.59 -7.88 -4.75
CA SER A 54 13.71 -8.57 -4.10
C SER A 54 13.37 -9.16 -2.73
N ASN A 55 12.44 -8.55 -2.01
CA ASN A 55 12.03 -8.99 -0.68
C ASN A 55 11.12 -10.23 -0.66
N LEU A 56 10.64 -10.70 -1.82
CA LEU A 56 9.94 -11.99 -1.94
C LEU A 56 10.78 -13.16 -1.42
N ALA A 57 12.10 -13.12 -1.56
CA ALA A 57 12.98 -14.17 -1.07
C ALA A 57 12.82 -14.42 0.44
N GLY A 58 12.54 -13.39 1.23
CA GLY A 58 12.27 -13.51 2.67
C GLY A 58 10.89 -14.06 3.00
N LEU A 59 9.93 -13.98 2.08
CA LEU A 59 8.54 -14.39 2.32
C LEU A 59 8.24 -15.80 1.79
N ILE A 60 8.65 -16.07 0.55
CA ILE A 60 8.32 -17.32 -0.14
C ILE A 60 9.55 -18.20 -0.42
N HIS A 61 10.74 -17.77 0.00
CA HIS A 61 12.02 -18.45 -0.20
C HIS A 61 12.35 -18.74 -1.69
N LEU A 62 11.89 -17.87 -2.58
CA LEU A 62 12.22 -17.85 -3.99
C LEU A 62 12.82 -16.49 -4.34
N SER A 63 13.96 -16.50 -4.96
CA SER A 63 14.57 -15.27 -5.47
C SER A 63 13.78 -14.73 -6.69
N PRO A 64 13.85 -13.42 -6.99
CA PRO A 64 13.25 -12.86 -8.18
C PRO A 64 13.72 -13.56 -9.47
N THR A 65 14.98 -13.98 -9.54
CA THR A 65 15.55 -14.67 -10.70
C THR A 65 14.99 -16.07 -10.92
N GLU A 66 14.55 -16.74 -9.86
CA GLU A 66 13.86 -18.04 -9.94
C GLU A 66 12.40 -17.88 -10.35
N LEU A 67 11.79 -16.74 -10.01
CA LEU A 67 10.38 -16.48 -10.24
C LEU A 67 10.10 -15.88 -11.61
N VAL A 68 10.92 -14.93 -12.06
CA VAL A 68 10.77 -14.28 -13.37
C VAL A 68 10.94 -15.29 -14.51
N GLY A 69 9.98 -15.30 -15.42
CA GLY A 69 9.89 -16.24 -16.54
C GLY A 69 9.06 -17.50 -16.25
N CYS A 70 8.73 -17.76 -14.96
CA CYS A 70 7.91 -18.91 -14.62
C CYS A 70 6.45 -18.72 -15.11
N PRO A 71 5.85 -19.75 -15.71
CA PRO A 71 4.43 -19.73 -16.01
C PRO A 71 3.62 -19.75 -14.69
N VAL A 72 2.53 -18.99 -14.61
CA VAL A 72 1.67 -18.93 -13.41
C VAL A 72 1.20 -20.31 -12.97
N LYS A 73 0.93 -21.21 -13.89
CA LYS A 73 0.51 -22.59 -13.61
C LYS A 73 1.54 -23.45 -12.89
N SER A 74 2.82 -23.07 -12.92
CA SER A 74 3.88 -23.75 -12.18
C SER A 74 4.05 -23.26 -10.74
N LEU A 75 3.33 -22.19 -10.36
CA LEU A 75 3.33 -21.64 -9.01
C LEU A 75 2.30 -22.37 -8.14
N GLU A 76 2.57 -23.66 -7.83
CA GLU A 76 1.66 -24.53 -7.07
C GLU A 76 1.33 -24.00 -5.67
N TRP A 77 2.20 -23.13 -5.15
CA TRP A 77 2.03 -22.48 -3.85
C TRP A 77 1.10 -21.25 -3.89
N LEU A 78 0.77 -20.73 -5.09
CA LEU A 78 -0.12 -19.58 -5.23
C LEU A 78 -1.58 -20.05 -5.05
N PRO A 79 -2.36 -19.42 -4.13
CA PRO A 79 -3.75 -19.80 -3.93
C PRO A 79 -4.56 -19.63 -5.22
N LEU A 80 -5.09 -20.72 -5.76
CA LEU A 80 -5.88 -20.69 -6.99
C LEU A 80 -7.14 -19.83 -6.86
N SER A 81 -7.71 -19.74 -5.67
CA SER A 81 -8.84 -18.87 -5.35
C SER A 81 -8.55 -17.40 -5.69
N LEU A 82 -7.31 -16.97 -5.55
CA LEU A 82 -6.87 -15.61 -5.84
C LEU A 82 -7.04 -15.25 -7.33
N LEU A 83 -6.84 -16.21 -8.22
CA LEU A 83 -6.98 -16.01 -9.66
C LEU A 83 -8.42 -16.25 -10.13
N TYR A 84 -9.10 -17.27 -9.59
CA TYR A 84 -10.48 -17.57 -9.95
C TYR A 84 -11.49 -16.49 -9.50
N ASN A 85 -11.25 -15.88 -8.34
CA ASN A 85 -12.12 -14.84 -7.81
C ASN A 85 -11.77 -13.44 -8.37
N LEU A 86 -10.67 -13.33 -9.11
CA LEU A 86 -10.28 -12.08 -9.75
C LEU A 86 -11.15 -11.83 -10.98
N GLY A 87 -11.87 -10.72 -10.98
CA GLY A 87 -12.66 -10.30 -12.13
C GLY A 87 -11.82 -10.04 -13.37
N SER A 88 -12.47 -9.78 -14.49
CA SER A 88 -11.82 -9.60 -15.80
C SER A 88 -11.50 -8.15 -16.16
N LYS A 89 -11.96 -7.18 -15.37
CA LYS A 89 -11.79 -5.75 -15.65
C LYS A 89 -10.57 -5.19 -14.94
N ALA A 90 -9.90 -4.23 -15.57
CA ALA A 90 -8.89 -3.42 -14.90
C ALA A 90 -9.47 -2.78 -13.64
N GLY A 91 -8.73 -2.84 -12.52
CA GLY A 91 -9.17 -2.41 -11.20
C GLY A 91 -9.81 -3.51 -10.33
N ASP A 92 -10.18 -4.65 -10.90
CA ASP A 92 -10.69 -5.78 -10.12
C ASP A 92 -9.63 -6.30 -9.16
N ARG A 93 -10.09 -6.78 -7.99
CA ARG A 93 -9.23 -7.27 -6.90
C ARG A 93 -9.77 -8.57 -6.33
N ALA A 94 -8.85 -9.44 -5.91
CA ALA A 94 -9.19 -10.61 -5.12
C ALA A 94 -8.21 -10.77 -3.95
N TYR A 95 -8.63 -11.51 -2.93
CA TYR A 95 -7.90 -11.69 -1.69
C TYR A 95 -7.92 -13.16 -1.28
N ALA A 96 -6.80 -13.63 -0.73
CA ALA A 96 -6.70 -14.89 -0.01
C ALA A 96 -5.95 -14.62 1.30
N PHE A 97 -6.63 -14.80 2.42
CA PHE A 97 -6.10 -14.46 3.73
C PHE A 97 -5.80 -15.71 4.53
N ASN A 98 -4.75 -15.63 5.35
CA ASN A 98 -4.33 -16.68 6.26
C ASN A 98 -4.03 -18.01 5.55
N GLU A 99 -3.44 -17.92 4.36
CA GLU A 99 -3.03 -19.11 3.62
C GLU A 99 -1.79 -19.74 4.25
N PRO A 100 -1.83 -21.03 4.59
CA PRO A 100 -0.66 -21.73 5.12
C PRO A 100 0.46 -21.76 4.08
N PHE A 101 1.67 -21.38 4.49
CA PHE A 101 2.83 -21.43 3.62
C PHE A 101 4.07 -21.86 4.42
N LYS A 102 4.60 -23.06 4.14
CA LYS A 102 5.76 -23.62 4.87
C LYS A 102 5.58 -23.48 6.38
N ASP A 103 6.45 -22.68 7.02
CA ASP A 103 6.46 -22.49 8.48
C ASP A 103 5.65 -21.27 8.94
N GLY A 104 4.86 -20.67 8.04
CA GLY A 104 4.14 -19.42 8.30
C GLY A 104 2.75 -19.36 7.69
N VAL A 105 2.21 -18.19 7.76
CA VAL A 105 0.90 -17.85 7.17
C VAL A 105 1.06 -16.56 6.37
N LEU A 106 0.58 -16.58 5.15
CA LEU A 106 0.68 -15.44 4.23
C LEU A 106 -0.72 -14.92 3.85
N ASN A 107 -0.79 -13.64 3.59
CA ASN A 107 -1.91 -12.97 2.95
C ASN A 107 -1.52 -12.63 1.52
N PHE A 108 -2.45 -12.86 0.61
CA PHE A 108 -2.28 -12.57 -0.80
C PHE A 108 -3.35 -11.59 -1.26
N ARG A 109 -2.96 -10.70 -2.15
CA ARG A 109 -3.86 -9.79 -2.84
C ARG A 109 -3.51 -9.78 -4.32
N SER A 110 -4.51 -9.82 -5.19
CA SER A 110 -4.33 -9.65 -6.62
C SER A 110 -5.05 -8.39 -7.12
N HIS A 111 -4.43 -7.71 -8.05
CA HIS A 111 -4.97 -6.54 -8.74
C HIS A 111 -4.84 -6.75 -10.23
N ARG A 112 -5.94 -6.60 -10.96
CA ARG A 112 -5.93 -6.66 -12.41
C ARG A 112 -5.66 -5.28 -13.00
N SER A 113 -4.75 -5.24 -13.96
CA SER A 113 -4.56 -4.11 -14.87
C SER A 113 -4.82 -4.55 -16.31
N ASP A 114 -4.78 -3.63 -17.25
CA ASP A 114 -4.87 -3.96 -18.68
C ASP A 114 -3.70 -4.82 -19.15
N GLU A 115 -2.52 -4.63 -18.56
CA GLU A 115 -1.29 -5.33 -18.93
C GLU A 115 -1.12 -6.69 -18.24
N GLY A 116 -1.74 -6.88 -17.06
CA GLY A 116 -1.54 -8.11 -16.30
C GLY A 116 -2.13 -8.09 -14.91
N ILE A 117 -1.58 -8.95 -14.07
CA ILE A 117 -2.03 -9.14 -12.68
C ILE A 117 -0.84 -8.88 -11.75
N LEU A 118 -0.98 -7.88 -10.89
CA LEU A 118 -0.09 -7.68 -9.76
C LEU A 118 -0.52 -8.59 -8.62
N ILE A 119 0.41 -9.37 -8.09
CA ILE A 119 0.23 -10.17 -6.88
C ILE A 119 1.07 -9.54 -5.77
N GLU A 120 0.43 -9.19 -4.68
CA GLU A 120 1.06 -8.72 -3.44
C GLU A 120 0.97 -9.82 -2.39
N ILE A 121 2.06 -9.98 -1.64
CA ILE A 121 2.20 -10.99 -0.58
C ILE A 121 2.71 -10.30 0.67
N GLU A 122 2.11 -10.60 1.80
CA GLU A 122 2.57 -10.13 3.11
C GLU A 122 2.47 -11.25 4.15
N SER A 123 3.32 -11.19 5.16
CA SER A 123 3.18 -12.08 6.32
C SER A 123 1.87 -11.78 7.04
N SER A 124 1.07 -12.80 7.29
CA SER A 124 -0.10 -12.62 8.14
C SER A 124 0.36 -12.30 9.56
N ILE A 125 -0.12 -11.21 10.11
CA ILE A 125 0.02 -10.93 11.54
C ILE A 125 -0.93 -11.88 12.25
N ALA A 126 -0.42 -13.06 12.64
CA ALA A 126 -1.19 -14.18 13.16
C ALA A 126 -2.05 -13.87 14.41
N ASN A 127 -2.01 -12.65 14.93
CA ASN A 127 -2.64 -12.27 16.19
C ASN A 127 -3.74 -11.23 16.10
N VAL A 128 -4.06 -10.68 14.93
CA VAL A 128 -5.27 -9.87 14.81
C VAL A 128 -6.43 -10.83 14.60
N SER A 129 -7.09 -11.21 15.68
CA SER A 129 -8.26 -12.07 15.60
C SER A 129 -9.34 -11.36 14.77
N GLN A 130 -10.13 -12.14 14.03
CA GLN A 130 -11.30 -11.63 13.30
C GLN A 130 -12.19 -10.75 14.20
N ARG A 131 -12.22 -11.06 15.50
CA ARG A 131 -12.95 -10.27 16.52
C ARG A 131 -12.34 -8.87 16.70
N GLN A 132 -11.02 -8.74 16.75
CA GLN A 132 -10.33 -7.44 16.86
C GLN A 132 -10.54 -6.61 15.59
N TYR A 133 -10.47 -7.24 14.42
CA TYR A 133 -10.77 -6.56 13.15
C TYR A 133 -12.22 -6.05 13.10
N LEU A 134 -13.19 -6.86 13.53
CA LEU A 134 -14.59 -6.46 13.59
C LEU A 134 -14.84 -5.36 14.63
N GLN A 135 -14.14 -5.41 15.76
CA GLN A 135 -14.18 -4.34 16.77
C GLN A 135 -13.64 -3.03 16.21
N LEU A 136 -12.47 -3.05 15.55
CA LEU A 136 -11.88 -1.90 14.90
C LEU A 136 -12.84 -1.30 13.87
N ARG A 137 -13.35 -2.13 12.99
CA ARG A 137 -14.32 -1.71 11.98
C ARG A 137 -15.57 -1.09 12.58
N SER A 138 -16.14 -1.70 13.63
CA SER A 138 -17.34 -1.20 14.29
C SER A 138 -17.11 0.08 15.10
N SER A 139 -15.89 0.37 15.50
CA SER A 139 -15.54 1.61 16.22
C SER A 139 -15.27 2.78 15.26
N ILE A 140 -14.54 2.52 14.17
CA ILE A 140 -14.10 3.58 13.24
C ILE A 140 -15.21 4.00 12.28
N LEU A 141 -15.91 3.06 11.65
CA LEU A 141 -16.89 3.39 10.63
C LEU A 141 -18.03 4.28 11.10
N PRO A 142 -18.70 4.02 12.26
CA PRO A 142 -19.74 4.89 12.75
C PRO A 142 -19.26 6.30 13.08
N THR A 143 -18.02 6.44 13.55
CA THR A 143 -17.41 7.73 13.85
C THR A 143 -17.21 8.54 12.56
N ILE A 144 -16.76 7.89 11.48
CA ILE A 144 -16.58 8.56 10.18
C ILE A 144 -17.93 8.97 9.56
N GLU A 145 -18.94 8.10 9.62
CA GLU A 145 -20.24 8.37 8.97
C GLU A 145 -21.07 9.45 9.65
N GLN A 146 -20.95 9.60 10.96
CA GLN A 146 -21.87 10.43 11.75
C GLN A 146 -21.35 11.83 12.07
N HIS A 147 -20.04 12.06 12.09
CA HIS A 147 -19.47 13.25 12.75
C HIS A 147 -18.35 13.95 11.99
N TRP A 148 -18.18 13.70 10.70
CA TRP A 148 -17.06 14.26 9.93
C TRP A 148 -17.05 15.82 9.87
N GLU A 149 -18.18 16.46 10.16
CA GLU A 149 -18.32 17.93 10.22
C GLU A 149 -18.05 18.52 11.61
N ASP A 150 -18.02 17.67 12.65
CA ASP A 150 -17.81 18.11 14.02
C ASP A 150 -16.33 18.48 14.24
N LYS A 151 -16.10 19.54 15.03
CA LYS A 151 -14.74 19.99 15.35
C LYS A 151 -13.93 18.91 16.07
N ASP A 152 -14.59 18.11 16.90
CA ASP A 152 -13.97 17.08 17.74
C ASP A 152 -13.80 15.76 16.99
N PHE A 153 -14.35 15.63 15.76
CA PHE A 153 -14.26 14.41 14.95
C PHE A 153 -12.83 13.95 14.74
N TRP A 154 -11.95 14.87 14.38
CA TRP A 154 -10.56 14.54 14.06
C TRP A 154 -9.77 14.09 15.28
N GLU A 155 -10.04 14.68 16.45
CA GLU A 155 -9.42 14.28 17.71
C GLU A 155 -9.92 12.89 18.13
N GLN A 156 -11.21 12.62 17.98
CA GLN A 156 -11.79 11.30 18.26
C GLN A 156 -11.24 10.24 17.29
N LEU A 157 -11.11 10.56 16.00
CA LEU A 157 -10.55 9.64 15.01
C LEU A 157 -9.09 9.31 15.33
N ILE A 158 -8.27 10.30 15.64
CA ILE A 158 -6.86 10.10 16.04
C ILE A 158 -6.78 9.25 17.29
N SER A 159 -7.59 9.56 18.33
CA SER A 159 -7.61 8.78 19.58
C SER A 159 -8.02 7.34 19.33
N THR A 160 -9.03 7.10 18.48
CA THR A 160 -9.45 5.75 18.11
C THR A 160 -8.35 5.00 17.35
N LEU A 161 -7.67 5.66 16.43
CA LEU A 161 -6.57 5.04 15.68
C LEU A 161 -5.37 4.71 16.58
N ASP A 162 -5.08 5.55 17.56
CA ASP A 162 -3.97 5.35 18.53
C ASP A 162 -4.17 4.08 19.37
N GLU A 163 -5.42 3.74 19.70
CA GLU A 163 -5.74 2.50 20.44
C GLU A 163 -5.43 1.23 19.62
N PHE A 164 -5.46 1.30 18.29
CA PHE A 164 -5.38 0.12 17.42
C PHE A 164 -4.07 0.00 16.64
N LEU A 165 -3.41 1.12 16.40
CA LEU A 165 -2.18 1.15 15.60
C LEU A 165 -0.95 1.17 16.52
N PRO A 166 -0.05 0.19 16.43
CA PRO A 166 1.19 0.16 17.20
C PRO A 166 2.22 1.13 16.57
N CYS A 167 1.89 2.42 16.55
CA CYS A 167 2.75 3.45 15.99
C CYS A 167 3.08 4.50 17.05
N GLU A 168 4.28 5.08 16.95
CA GLU A 168 4.76 6.10 17.91
C GLU A 168 4.12 7.47 17.66
N ARG A 169 3.54 7.68 16.47
CA ARG A 169 2.96 8.97 16.09
C ARG A 169 1.90 8.79 15.01
N ILE A 170 0.78 9.46 15.21
CA ILE A 170 -0.28 9.64 14.20
C ILE A 170 -0.35 11.11 13.85
N LEU A 171 -0.27 11.45 12.57
CA LEU A 171 -0.39 12.80 12.07
C LEU A 171 -1.54 12.88 11.08
N LEU A 172 -2.42 13.85 11.30
CA LEU A 172 -3.50 14.17 10.38
C LEU A 172 -3.22 15.54 9.75
N TYR A 173 -3.16 15.56 8.44
CA TYR A 173 -3.02 16.81 7.69
C TYR A 173 -4.35 17.15 7.03
N ARG A 174 -4.83 18.36 7.27
CA ARG A 174 -5.98 18.93 6.59
C ARG A 174 -5.50 20.06 5.70
N PHE A 175 -5.67 19.88 4.39
CA PHE A 175 -5.38 20.92 3.43
C PHE A 175 -6.60 21.85 3.32
N ASN A 176 -6.38 23.15 3.40
CA ASN A 176 -7.39 24.15 3.07
C ASN A 176 -7.37 24.44 1.55
N GLU A 177 -8.34 25.24 1.08
CA GLU A 177 -8.45 25.58 -0.34
C GLU A 177 -7.21 26.32 -0.90
N LEU A 178 -6.40 26.90 -0.03
CA LEU A 178 -5.20 27.66 -0.39
C LEU A 178 -3.91 26.85 -0.23
N TRP A 179 -3.98 25.57 0.12
CA TRP A 179 -2.82 24.68 0.35
C TRP A 179 -1.82 25.22 1.38
N SER A 180 -2.28 26.02 2.32
CA SER A 180 -1.45 26.68 3.36
C SER A 180 -1.68 26.09 4.74
#